data_f7954ab939dedf5d486a539f0171d25c
#
_entry.id   f7954ab939dedf5d486a539f0171d25c
#
_cell.length_a   1.000
_cell.length_b   1.000
_cell.length_c   1.000
_cell.angle_alpha   90.00
_cell.angle_beta   90.00
_cell.angle_gamma   90.00
#
_symmetry.space_group_name_H-M   'P 1'
#
loop_
_entity.id
_entity.type
_entity.pdbx_description
1 polymer ?
#
loop_
_entity_poly.entity_id
_entity_poly.type
_entity_poly.pdbx_seq_one_letter_code
_entity_poly.pdbx_strand_id
1 'polypeptide(L)'
;MLKVGNKKLLVKSKYVVYKCNAKKIVNTLDKKYSYADMKSDLKKLKEAYGSILKVEVAGKSLDKRNLYYVTLGKETAKKTVYVETSIHAREYMNTKFMMKVIEEYCRGYDTKKYQGKNYSTIFNKVKLVIMPMVNPDGVTISQYGPKKIRDINLRQNLYKIAKGASFKEWKANARGVDINRNFAEGFGRESAKAPGQKLYAGKKAVSEPETKAQIAIVKKVKPNVVICYHQAGEVMYHRKHTKLSNMLYSMTKYTHVISEPTAYGT
;
A
#
# COMPACT_ATOMS: atom_id res chain seq x y z
N MET A 1 -17.43 -13.90 22.19
CA MET A 1 -17.80 -15.22 22.79
C MET A 1 -16.65 -16.18 22.49
N LEU A 2 -16.04 -16.75 23.50
CA LEU A 2 -14.99 -17.76 23.35
C LEU A 2 -15.63 -19.16 23.50
N LYS A 3 -15.23 -20.08 22.61
CA LYS A 3 -15.63 -21.48 22.66
C LYS A 3 -14.46 -22.30 23.21
N VAL A 4 -14.64 -22.94 24.35
CA VAL A 4 -13.67 -23.87 24.96
C VAL A 4 -14.33 -25.23 25.06
N GLY A 5 -13.96 -26.15 24.20
CA GLY A 5 -14.69 -27.41 24.02
C GLY A 5 -16.14 -27.16 23.61
N ASN A 6 -17.10 -27.77 24.29
CA ASN A 6 -18.54 -27.60 24.04
C ASN A 6 -19.18 -26.44 24.82
N LYS A 7 -18.41 -25.68 25.61
CA LYS A 7 -18.91 -24.56 26.41
C LYS A 7 -18.68 -23.23 25.73
N LYS A 8 -19.72 -22.37 25.67
CA LYS A 8 -19.63 -20.98 25.24
C LYS A 8 -19.36 -20.11 26.47
N LEU A 9 -18.25 -19.41 26.51
CA LEU A 9 -17.89 -18.50 27.60
C LEU A 9 -17.98 -17.05 27.09
N LEU A 10 -18.69 -16.21 27.86
CA LEU A 10 -18.69 -14.76 27.67
C LEU A 10 -17.49 -14.19 28.44
N VAL A 11 -16.48 -13.74 27.72
CA VAL A 11 -15.32 -13.07 28.29
C VAL A 11 -15.33 -11.60 27.84
N LYS A 12 -15.20 -10.67 28.81
CA LYS A 12 -15.04 -9.25 28.47
C LYS A 12 -13.78 -9.09 27.61
N SER A 13 -13.88 -8.34 26.50
CA SER A 13 -12.80 -8.18 25.51
C SER A 13 -11.46 -7.74 26.11
N LYS A 14 -11.49 -7.00 27.25
CA LYS A 14 -10.27 -6.57 27.96
C LYS A 14 -9.43 -7.71 28.56
N TYR A 15 -9.98 -8.91 28.66
CA TYR A 15 -9.28 -10.11 29.19
C TYR A 15 -8.88 -11.09 28.06
N VAL A 16 -9.21 -10.80 26.82
CA VAL A 16 -8.83 -11.65 25.67
C VAL A 16 -7.48 -11.20 25.17
N VAL A 17 -6.44 -11.93 25.53
CA VAL A 17 -5.10 -11.75 24.94
C VAL A 17 -5.04 -12.59 23.67
N TYR A 18 -4.74 -11.95 22.54
CA TYR A 18 -4.51 -12.66 21.28
C TYR A 18 -3.18 -13.44 21.36
N LYS A 19 -3.19 -14.64 21.93
CA LYS A 19 -2.08 -15.58 21.77
C LYS A 19 -2.13 -16.16 20.36
N CYS A 20 -1.39 -15.58 19.47
CA CYS A 20 -1.37 -16.06 18.10
C CYS A 20 -0.22 -17.06 17.90
N ASN A 21 -0.53 -18.35 18.04
CA ASN A 21 0.27 -19.46 17.50
C ASN A 21 -0.08 -19.74 16.03
N ALA A 22 -0.81 -18.86 15.37
CA ALA A 22 -1.20 -19.04 13.98
C ALA A 22 0.05 -19.14 13.08
N LYS A 23 0.01 -20.09 12.15
CA LYS A 23 1.01 -20.20 11.08
C LYS A 23 1.19 -18.84 10.41
N LYS A 24 2.41 -18.53 9.98
CA LYS A 24 2.68 -17.33 9.17
C LYS A 24 1.79 -17.35 7.93
N ILE A 25 1.08 -16.25 7.70
CA ILE A 25 0.13 -16.12 6.58
C ILE A 25 0.86 -15.64 5.33
N VAL A 26 1.69 -14.60 5.49
CA VAL A 26 2.42 -14.00 4.37
C VAL A 26 3.68 -14.80 4.10
N ASN A 27 3.73 -15.45 2.93
CA ASN A 27 4.92 -16.16 2.47
C ASN A 27 5.98 -15.18 2.01
N THR A 28 7.17 -15.23 2.61
CA THR A 28 8.31 -14.35 2.29
C THR A 28 9.36 -15.01 1.40
N LEU A 29 9.23 -16.30 1.11
CA LEU A 29 10.24 -17.08 0.37
C LEU A 29 10.13 -16.89 -1.15
N ASP A 30 8.91 -16.68 -1.68
CA ASP A 30 8.71 -16.53 -3.11
C ASP A 30 9.30 -15.24 -3.65
N LYS A 31 9.92 -15.30 -4.83
CA LYS A 31 10.48 -14.13 -5.53
C LYS A 31 9.41 -13.19 -6.10
N LYS A 32 8.18 -13.68 -6.27
CA LYS A 32 7.03 -12.90 -6.76
C LYS A 32 5.97 -12.81 -5.68
N TYR A 33 5.19 -11.74 -5.73
CA TYR A 33 4.03 -11.56 -4.87
C TYR A 33 2.92 -10.90 -5.68
N SER A 34 1.95 -11.70 -6.09
CA SER A 34 0.89 -11.28 -7.00
C SER A 34 -0.26 -10.57 -6.28
N TYR A 35 -1.13 -9.93 -7.06
CA TYR A 35 -2.41 -9.44 -6.56
C TYR A 35 -3.27 -10.56 -5.92
N ALA A 36 -3.22 -11.78 -6.48
CA ALA A 36 -3.95 -12.92 -5.94
C ALA A 36 -3.41 -13.34 -4.57
N ASP A 37 -2.08 -13.34 -4.38
CA ASP A 37 -1.43 -13.63 -3.10
C ASP A 37 -1.85 -12.59 -2.06
N MET A 38 -1.72 -11.29 -2.37
CA MET A 38 -2.15 -10.21 -1.50
C MET A 38 -3.62 -10.34 -1.09
N LYS A 39 -4.52 -10.59 -2.06
CA LYS A 39 -5.96 -10.76 -1.80
C LYS A 39 -6.23 -11.94 -0.88
N SER A 40 -5.57 -13.08 -1.12
CA SER A 40 -5.67 -14.28 -0.29
C SER A 40 -5.19 -14.02 1.13
N ASP A 41 -4.02 -13.38 1.26
CA ASP A 41 -3.43 -13.08 2.57
C ASP A 41 -4.25 -12.05 3.33
N LEU A 42 -4.79 -11.01 2.69
CA LEU A 42 -5.72 -10.05 3.30
C LEU A 42 -6.98 -10.74 3.85
N LYS A 43 -7.52 -11.73 3.12
CA LYS A 43 -8.66 -12.52 3.58
C LYS A 43 -8.32 -13.29 4.85
N LYS A 44 -7.20 -14.02 4.85
CA LYS A 44 -6.73 -14.79 6.02
C LYS A 44 -6.40 -13.89 7.21
N LEU A 45 -5.76 -12.74 6.98
CA LEU A 45 -5.47 -11.76 8.02
C LEU A 45 -6.76 -11.19 8.62
N LYS A 46 -7.76 -10.88 7.80
CA LYS A 46 -9.08 -10.43 8.28
C LYS A 46 -9.78 -11.51 9.11
N GLU A 47 -9.72 -12.77 8.67
CA GLU A 47 -10.31 -13.91 9.42
C GLU A 47 -9.62 -14.11 10.78
N ALA A 48 -8.28 -14.01 10.80
CA ALA A 48 -7.50 -14.22 12.02
C ALA A 48 -7.52 -13.03 12.99
N TYR A 49 -7.62 -11.80 12.48
CA TYR A 49 -7.41 -10.56 13.26
C TYR A 49 -8.50 -9.50 13.05
N GLY A 50 -9.70 -9.88 12.60
CA GLY A 50 -10.78 -8.96 12.24
C GLY A 50 -11.27 -8.04 13.37
N SER A 51 -10.94 -8.33 14.62
CA SER A 51 -11.22 -7.45 15.76
C SER A 51 -10.29 -6.24 15.86
N ILE A 52 -9.10 -6.30 15.25
CA ILE A 52 -8.08 -5.25 15.27
C ILE A 52 -7.69 -4.76 13.88
N LEU A 53 -8.02 -5.52 12.83
CA LEU A 53 -7.69 -5.23 11.44
C LEU A 53 -8.96 -5.13 10.59
N LYS A 54 -9.22 -3.96 10.02
CA LYS A 54 -10.27 -3.79 9.00
C LYS A 54 -9.66 -3.88 7.61
N VAL A 55 -10.34 -4.54 6.68
CA VAL A 55 -9.97 -4.62 5.25
C VAL A 55 -11.11 -4.03 4.44
N GLU A 56 -10.81 -2.99 3.68
CA GLU A 56 -11.77 -2.20 2.92
C GLU A 56 -11.34 -2.04 1.46
N VAL A 57 -12.25 -1.58 0.61
CA VAL A 57 -12.02 -1.34 -0.82
C VAL A 57 -12.29 0.13 -1.13
N ALA A 58 -11.30 0.82 -1.67
CA ALA A 58 -11.38 2.23 -2.05
C ALA A 58 -11.90 2.44 -3.49
N GLY A 59 -11.93 1.38 -4.28
CA GLY A 59 -12.35 1.44 -5.68
C GLY A 59 -11.88 0.22 -6.46
N LYS A 60 -11.92 0.34 -7.78
CA LYS A 60 -11.44 -0.71 -8.70
C LYS A 60 -10.47 -0.12 -9.70
N SER A 61 -9.42 -0.88 -10.04
CA SER A 61 -8.49 -0.55 -11.11
C SER A 61 -9.15 -0.63 -12.50
N LEU A 62 -8.41 -0.29 -13.53
CA LEU A 62 -8.87 -0.37 -14.92
C LEU A 62 -9.31 -1.80 -15.29
N ASP A 63 -8.56 -2.82 -14.90
CA ASP A 63 -8.88 -4.23 -15.12
C ASP A 63 -9.78 -4.83 -14.00
N LYS A 64 -10.54 -3.95 -13.30
CA LYS A 64 -11.55 -4.31 -12.29
C LYS A 64 -11.01 -5.07 -11.07
N ARG A 65 -9.72 -4.93 -10.74
CA ARG A 65 -9.17 -5.40 -9.46
C ARG A 65 -9.56 -4.44 -8.34
N ASN A 66 -9.95 -4.98 -7.19
CA ASN A 66 -10.23 -4.15 -6.02
C ASN A 66 -8.95 -3.44 -5.54
N LEU A 67 -9.07 -2.16 -5.22
CA LEU A 67 -8.04 -1.35 -4.59
C LEU A 67 -8.22 -1.45 -3.09
N TYR A 68 -7.52 -2.39 -2.46
CA TYR A 68 -7.64 -2.68 -1.04
C TYR A 68 -6.82 -1.71 -0.19
N TYR A 69 -7.39 -1.33 0.96
CA TYR A 69 -6.63 -0.74 2.05
C TYR A 69 -7.04 -1.39 3.37
N VAL A 70 -6.16 -1.31 4.35
CA VAL A 70 -6.39 -1.84 5.69
C VAL A 70 -6.26 -0.75 6.71
N THR A 71 -7.00 -0.89 7.82
CA THR A 71 -6.92 -0.01 8.98
C THR A 71 -6.58 -0.84 10.20
N LEU A 72 -5.53 -0.46 10.91
CA LEU A 72 -5.10 -1.00 12.18
C LEU A 72 -5.11 0.10 13.24
N GLY A 73 -5.71 -0.19 14.38
CA GLY A 73 -5.88 0.79 15.46
C GLY A 73 -7.33 1.24 15.64
N LYS A 74 -7.57 1.98 16.74
CA LYS A 74 -8.93 2.44 17.10
C LYS A 74 -9.38 3.59 16.20
N GLU A 75 -10.68 3.62 15.89
CA GLU A 75 -11.29 4.75 15.19
C GLU A 75 -11.14 6.08 15.95
N THR A 76 -11.14 6.01 17.27
CA THR A 76 -10.97 7.16 18.18
C THR A 76 -9.52 7.62 18.34
N ALA A 77 -8.57 6.99 17.66
CA ALA A 77 -7.17 7.38 17.73
C ALA A 77 -6.97 8.81 17.21
N LYS A 78 -6.25 9.63 18.00
CA LYS A 78 -6.06 11.07 17.69
C LYS A 78 -5.11 11.34 16.52
N LYS A 79 -4.31 10.38 16.14
CA LYS A 79 -3.34 10.49 15.05
C LYS A 79 -3.58 9.40 14.02
N THR A 80 -3.45 9.76 12.75
CA THR A 80 -3.55 8.82 11.63
C THR A 80 -2.28 8.92 10.79
N VAL A 81 -1.70 7.75 10.48
CA VAL A 81 -0.61 7.61 9.51
C VAL A 81 -1.17 6.85 8.32
N TYR A 82 -1.04 7.42 7.12
CA TYR A 82 -1.34 6.75 5.87
C TYR A 82 -0.05 6.26 5.23
N VAL A 83 -0.06 5.01 4.80
CA VAL A 83 1.09 4.38 4.14
C VAL A 83 0.63 3.74 2.85
N GLU A 84 1.38 3.94 1.79
CA GLU A 84 1.10 3.27 0.52
C GLU A 84 2.37 2.67 -0.09
N THR A 85 2.16 1.63 -0.89
CA THR A 85 3.25 0.95 -1.59
C THR A 85 2.85 0.56 -3.00
N SER A 86 3.85 0.28 -3.84
CA SER A 86 3.67 -0.23 -5.21
C SER A 86 2.77 0.65 -6.08
N ILE A 87 2.95 1.98 -5.97
CA ILE A 87 2.38 2.93 -6.94
C ILE A 87 3.01 2.70 -8.33
N HIS A 88 4.31 2.37 -8.36
CA HIS A 88 4.97 1.91 -9.57
C HIS A 88 4.91 0.39 -9.69
N ALA A 89 4.58 -0.07 -10.88
CA ALA A 89 4.30 -1.47 -11.19
C ALA A 89 5.43 -2.45 -10.83
N ARG A 90 6.68 -2.11 -11.12
CA ARG A 90 7.86 -2.96 -10.88
C ARG A 90 8.30 -3.02 -9.42
N GLU A 91 7.73 -2.18 -8.56
CA GLU A 91 8.09 -2.08 -7.14
C GLU A 91 7.23 -3.00 -6.25
N TYR A 92 6.82 -4.15 -6.78
CA TYR A 92 5.88 -5.10 -6.13
C TYR A 92 6.43 -5.76 -4.86
N MET A 93 7.75 -5.76 -4.64
CA MET A 93 8.32 -6.26 -3.39
C MET A 93 7.92 -5.40 -2.19
N ASN A 94 7.62 -4.11 -2.39
CA ASN A 94 7.10 -3.24 -1.34
C ASN A 94 5.74 -3.71 -0.85
N THR A 95 4.87 -4.25 -1.72
CA THR A 95 3.62 -4.88 -1.30
C THR A 95 3.88 -6.06 -0.37
N LYS A 96 4.77 -6.97 -0.75
CA LYS A 96 5.11 -8.15 0.06
C LYS A 96 5.67 -7.74 1.43
N PHE A 97 6.60 -6.79 1.44
CA PHE A 97 7.14 -6.21 2.66
C PHE A 97 6.03 -5.65 3.55
N MET A 98 5.16 -4.82 2.99
CA MET A 98 4.09 -4.17 3.74
C MET A 98 3.05 -5.16 4.28
N MET A 99 2.70 -6.19 3.51
CA MET A 99 1.82 -7.26 3.97
C MET A 99 2.44 -8.02 5.14
N LYS A 100 3.77 -8.22 5.13
CA LYS A 100 4.49 -8.80 6.26
C LYS A 100 4.48 -7.89 7.48
N VAL A 101 4.65 -6.59 7.31
CA VAL A 101 4.54 -5.59 8.38
C VAL A 101 3.14 -5.62 9.02
N ILE A 102 2.08 -5.67 8.20
CA ILE A 102 0.69 -5.78 8.69
C ILE A 102 0.54 -7.06 9.53
N GLU A 103 1.00 -8.20 9.02
CA GLU A 103 0.96 -9.47 9.77
C GLU A 103 1.71 -9.37 11.10
N GLU A 104 2.91 -8.81 11.13
CA GLU A 104 3.72 -8.69 12.34
C GLU A 104 3.07 -7.78 13.39
N TYR A 105 2.44 -6.69 12.97
CA TYR A 105 1.68 -5.83 13.88
C TYR A 105 0.45 -6.53 14.45
N CYS A 106 -0.27 -7.30 13.63
CA CYS A 106 -1.42 -8.08 14.09
C CYS A 106 -0.99 -9.18 15.07
N ARG A 107 0.03 -9.96 14.74
CA ARG A 107 0.57 -11.05 15.59
C ARG A 107 1.12 -10.55 16.91
N GLY A 108 1.79 -9.40 16.89
CA GLY A 108 2.40 -8.80 18.05
C GLY A 108 1.51 -7.86 18.85
N TYR A 109 0.23 -7.70 18.46
CA TYR A 109 -0.63 -6.62 18.94
C TYR A 109 -0.62 -6.45 20.46
N ASP A 110 -0.82 -7.54 21.23
CA ASP A 110 -0.83 -7.50 22.69
C ASP A 110 0.48 -7.99 23.35
N THR A 111 1.41 -8.55 22.56
CA THR A 111 2.61 -9.21 23.10
C THR A 111 3.89 -8.49 22.81
N LYS A 112 4.02 -7.84 21.65
CA LYS A 112 5.23 -7.10 21.28
C LYS A 112 5.19 -5.67 21.78
N LYS A 113 6.40 -5.16 22.08
CA LYS A 113 6.60 -3.79 22.58
C LYS A 113 7.52 -3.00 21.67
N TYR A 114 7.27 -1.71 21.59
CA TYR A 114 8.19 -0.73 21.04
C TYR A 114 8.41 0.35 22.08
N GLN A 115 9.66 0.63 22.45
CA GLN A 115 10.03 1.58 23.50
C GLN A 115 9.21 1.37 24.80
N GLY A 116 9.12 0.13 25.26
CA GLY A 116 8.41 -0.26 26.48
C GLY A 116 6.88 -0.32 26.40
N LYS A 117 6.26 0.12 25.30
CA LYS A 117 4.80 0.15 25.11
C LYS A 117 4.34 -0.98 24.21
N ASN A 118 3.31 -1.73 24.61
CA ASN A 118 2.68 -2.72 23.75
C ASN A 118 2.13 -2.08 22.47
N TYR A 119 2.13 -2.83 21.36
CA TYR A 119 1.55 -2.35 20.10
C TYR A 119 0.10 -1.94 20.26
N SER A 120 -0.72 -2.67 21.04
CA SER A 120 -2.10 -2.30 21.37
C SER A 120 -2.21 -0.91 22.01
N THR A 121 -1.30 -0.56 22.90
CA THR A 121 -1.24 0.78 23.52
C THR A 121 -0.91 1.86 22.49
N ILE A 122 -0.01 1.57 21.54
CA ILE A 122 0.36 2.47 20.45
C ILE A 122 -0.83 2.67 19.52
N PHE A 123 -1.46 1.58 19.07
CA PHE A 123 -2.59 1.61 18.13
C PHE A 123 -3.91 2.13 18.76
N ASN A 124 -3.99 2.26 20.07
CA ASN A 124 -5.04 3.03 20.74
C ASN A 124 -4.90 4.55 20.52
N LYS A 125 -3.69 5.03 20.21
CA LYS A 125 -3.38 6.47 20.02
C LYS A 125 -3.12 6.85 18.58
N VAL A 126 -2.65 5.88 17.77
CA VAL A 126 -2.28 6.08 16.37
C VAL A 126 -3.02 5.06 15.52
N LYS A 127 -3.80 5.53 14.58
CA LYS A 127 -4.44 4.71 13.55
C LYS A 127 -3.50 4.62 12.35
N LEU A 128 -3.24 3.40 11.92
CA LEU A 128 -2.43 3.11 10.74
C LEU A 128 -3.36 2.68 9.60
N VAL A 129 -3.36 3.42 8.52
CA VAL A 129 -4.11 3.11 7.29
C VAL A 129 -3.12 2.79 6.19
N ILE A 130 -3.22 1.62 5.59
CA ILE A 130 -2.23 1.11 4.63
C ILE A 130 -2.90 0.69 3.34
N MET A 131 -2.43 1.20 2.20
CA MET A 131 -2.76 0.71 0.86
C MET A 131 -1.58 -0.12 0.33
N PRO A 132 -1.60 -1.46 0.49
CA PRO A 132 -0.42 -2.29 0.26
C PRO A 132 -0.08 -2.52 -1.22
N MET A 133 -1.00 -2.22 -2.13
CA MET A 133 -0.77 -2.30 -3.59
C MET A 133 -1.64 -1.26 -4.29
N VAL A 134 -1.07 -0.09 -4.56
CA VAL A 134 -1.78 1.01 -5.24
C VAL A 134 -2.10 0.63 -6.69
N ASN A 135 -1.16 -0.01 -7.39
CA ASN A 135 -1.22 -0.29 -8.83
C ASN A 135 -1.29 -1.80 -9.15
N PRO A 136 -2.43 -2.47 -8.85
CA PRO A 136 -2.53 -3.92 -9.01
C PRO A 136 -2.45 -4.39 -10.47
N ASP A 137 -2.91 -3.59 -11.41
CA ASP A 137 -2.82 -3.92 -12.84
C ASP A 137 -1.37 -3.80 -13.32
N GLY A 138 -0.69 -2.72 -12.96
CA GLY A 138 0.72 -2.53 -13.28
C GLY A 138 1.59 -3.62 -12.67
N VAL A 139 1.40 -3.95 -11.40
CA VAL A 139 2.10 -5.05 -10.72
C VAL A 139 1.89 -6.38 -11.45
N THR A 140 0.66 -6.66 -11.92
CA THR A 140 0.36 -7.84 -12.72
C THR A 140 1.13 -7.82 -14.05
N ILE A 141 1.16 -6.68 -14.73
CA ILE A 141 1.88 -6.49 -16.00
C ILE A 141 3.38 -6.70 -15.81
N SER A 142 3.98 -6.08 -14.78
CA SER A 142 5.41 -6.19 -14.53
C SER A 142 5.85 -7.63 -14.21
N GLN A 143 5.05 -8.37 -13.45
CA GLN A 143 5.40 -9.74 -13.04
C GLN A 143 5.10 -10.81 -14.10
N TYR A 144 4.02 -10.65 -14.86
CA TYR A 144 3.46 -11.71 -15.70
C TYR A 144 3.19 -11.29 -17.14
N GLY A 145 3.40 -10.03 -17.48
CA GLY A 145 3.09 -9.47 -18.79
C GLY A 145 1.59 -9.19 -19.01
N PRO A 146 1.24 -8.53 -20.12
CA PRO A 146 -0.12 -8.15 -20.46
C PRO A 146 -1.12 -9.31 -20.58
N LYS A 147 -0.65 -10.52 -20.87
CA LYS A 147 -1.50 -11.72 -21.01
C LYS A 147 -2.37 -11.99 -19.77
N LYS A 148 -2.00 -11.46 -18.60
CA LYS A 148 -2.78 -11.58 -17.35
C LYS A 148 -3.75 -10.41 -17.12
N ILE A 149 -3.84 -9.45 -18.03
CA ILE A 149 -4.89 -8.43 -18.08
C ILE A 149 -6.12 -9.04 -18.74
N ARG A 150 -7.27 -8.96 -18.07
CA ARG A 150 -8.53 -9.62 -18.49
C ARG A 150 -9.20 -8.85 -19.63
N ASP A 151 -9.23 -7.52 -19.52
CA ASP A 151 -9.77 -6.63 -20.55
C ASP A 151 -8.91 -6.72 -21.82
N ILE A 152 -9.53 -7.18 -22.92
CA ILE A 152 -8.83 -7.41 -24.17
C ILE A 152 -8.32 -6.10 -24.81
N ASN A 153 -9.09 -5.01 -24.68
CA ASN A 153 -8.71 -3.73 -25.26
C ASN A 153 -7.51 -3.13 -24.52
N LEU A 154 -7.52 -3.18 -23.18
CA LEU A 154 -6.35 -2.78 -22.38
C LEU A 154 -5.13 -3.62 -22.73
N ARG A 155 -5.29 -4.93 -22.86
CA ARG A 155 -4.21 -5.86 -23.20
C ARG A 155 -3.60 -5.56 -24.57
N GLN A 156 -4.42 -5.38 -25.60
CA GLN A 156 -3.96 -5.02 -26.94
C GLN A 156 -3.26 -3.67 -26.97
N ASN A 157 -3.81 -2.68 -26.24
CA ASN A 157 -3.20 -1.37 -26.13
C ASN A 157 -1.83 -1.42 -25.44
N LEU A 158 -1.65 -2.26 -24.43
CA LEU A 158 -0.36 -2.45 -23.77
C LEU A 158 0.72 -2.93 -24.74
N TYR A 159 0.42 -3.89 -25.63
CA TYR A 159 1.37 -4.34 -26.65
C TYR A 159 1.72 -3.22 -27.64
N LYS A 160 0.75 -2.39 -28.06
CA LYS A 160 0.98 -1.23 -28.92
C LYS A 160 1.87 -0.19 -28.24
N ILE A 161 1.64 0.09 -26.95
CA ILE A 161 2.41 1.06 -26.16
C ILE A 161 3.85 0.57 -25.98
N ALA A 162 4.04 -0.70 -25.65
CA ALA A 162 5.36 -1.25 -25.32
C ALA A 162 6.27 -1.38 -26.55
N LYS A 163 5.72 -1.46 -27.76
CA LYS A 163 6.50 -1.59 -29.01
C LYS A 163 7.60 -2.66 -28.93
N GLY A 164 7.30 -3.81 -28.33
CA GLY A 164 8.26 -4.90 -28.15
C GLY A 164 9.16 -4.80 -26.89
N ALA A 165 9.10 -3.70 -26.14
CA ALA A 165 9.89 -3.57 -24.92
C ALA A 165 9.43 -4.54 -23.81
N SER A 166 10.37 -4.94 -22.95
CA SER A 166 10.09 -5.81 -21.82
C SER A 166 9.18 -5.14 -20.78
N PHE A 167 8.18 -5.87 -20.31
CA PHE A 167 7.31 -5.41 -19.24
C PHE A 167 7.92 -5.55 -17.83
N LYS A 168 9.08 -6.15 -17.67
CA LYS A 168 9.74 -6.27 -16.35
C LYS A 168 10.02 -4.90 -15.73
N GLU A 169 10.35 -3.92 -16.56
CA GLU A 169 10.63 -2.54 -16.15
C GLU A 169 9.39 -1.64 -16.18
N TRP A 170 8.21 -2.21 -16.41
CA TRP A 170 6.96 -1.44 -16.46
C TRP A 170 6.71 -0.68 -15.16
N LYS A 171 6.51 0.64 -15.25
CA LYS A 171 6.30 1.54 -14.13
C LYS A 171 4.84 1.99 -14.00
N ALA A 172 4.16 2.10 -15.12
CA ALA A 172 2.84 2.67 -15.28
C ALA A 172 1.69 1.73 -14.85
N ASN A 173 0.46 2.25 -14.85
CA ASN A 173 -0.75 1.41 -14.77
C ASN A 173 -1.08 0.73 -16.11
N ALA A 174 -2.27 0.11 -16.22
CA ALA A 174 -2.68 -0.60 -17.45
C ALA A 174 -2.96 0.33 -18.65
N ARG A 175 -3.07 1.64 -18.44
CA ARG A 175 -3.23 2.64 -19.50
C ARG A 175 -1.91 3.28 -19.91
N GLY A 176 -0.80 2.91 -19.27
CA GLY A 176 0.51 3.49 -19.51
C GLY A 176 0.75 4.82 -18.78
N VAL A 177 -0.05 5.13 -17.76
CA VAL A 177 0.06 6.35 -16.95
C VAL A 177 0.92 6.08 -15.71
N ASP A 178 1.93 6.91 -15.47
CA ASP A 178 2.66 6.98 -14.21
C ASP A 178 1.75 7.63 -13.16
N ILE A 179 1.17 6.80 -12.27
CA ILE A 179 0.19 7.25 -11.27
C ILE A 179 0.79 8.35 -10.38
N ASN A 180 2.09 8.26 -10.08
CA ASN A 180 2.80 9.26 -9.27
C ASN A 180 2.99 10.62 -9.98
N ARG A 181 2.49 10.77 -11.20
CA ARG A 181 2.43 12.01 -11.97
C ARG A 181 1.00 12.44 -12.31
N ASN A 182 0.00 11.64 -11.90
CA ASN A 182 -1.40 11.89 -12.27
C ASN A 182 -2.17 12.72 -11.23
N PHE A 183 -1.54 13.17 -10.14
CA PHE A 183 -2.15 14.09 -9.17
C PHE A 183 -2.30 15.49 -9.74
N ALA A 184 -3.22 16.31 -9.17
CA ALA A 184 -3.48 17.65 -9.67
C ALA A 184 -2.30 18.60 -9.45
N GLU A 185 -1.63 18.51 -8.29
CA GLU A 185 -0.48 19.33 -7.98
C GLU A 185 0.72 18.95 -8.86
N GLY A 186 1.30 19.91 -9.53
CA GLY A 186 2.43 19.68 -10.44
C GLY A 186 2.11 18.93 -11.72
N PHE A 187 0.81 18.69 -12.03
CA PHE A 187 0.41 17.97 -13.23
C PHE A 187 1.03 18.58 -14.50
N GLY A 188 1.64 17.71 -15.29
CA GLY A 188 2.23 18.10 -16.59
C GLY A 188 3.61 18.73 -16.56
N ARG A 189 4.13 19.16 -15.39
CA ARG A 189 5.45 19.85 -15.32
C ARG A 189 6.62 19.00 -15.82
N GLU A 190 6.62 17.70 -15.51
CA GLU A 190 7.64 16.75 -15.92
C GLU A 190 7.03 15.55 -16.66
N SER A 191 5.96 15.78 -17.41
CA SER A 191 5.28 14.69 -18.10
C SER A 191 5.99 14.30 -19.39
N ALA A 192 6.24 13.01 -19.56
CA ALA A 192 6.59 12.44 -20.85
C ALA A 192 5.42 12.59 -21.84
N LYS A 193 5.74 12.48 -23.15
CA LYS A 193 4.76 12.77 -24.23
C LYS A 193 3.82 11.61 -24.53
N ALA A 194 4.19 10.38 -24.21
CA ALA A 194 3.44 9.20 -24.65
C ALA A 194 3.20 8.17 -23.53
N PRO A 195 2.05 7.45 -23.58
CA PRO A 195 1.76 6.37 -22.65
C PRO A 195 2.89 5.32 -22.59
N GLY A 196 3.13 4.78 -21.40
CA GLY A 196 4.17 3.78 -21.15
C GLY A 196 5.57 4.34 -20.93
N GLN A 197 5.83 5.58 -21.32
CA GLN A 197 7.08 6.26 -20.98
C GLN A 197 7.11 6.57 -19.47
N LYS A 198 8.32 6.54 -18.90
CA LYS A 198 8.53 7.00 -17.51
C LYS A 198 8.05 8.46 -17.40
N LEU A 199 7.37 8.79 -16.29
CA LEU A 199 6.82 10.11 -16.00
C LEU A 199 5.60 10.54 -16.85
N TYR A 200 5.01 9.67 -17.67
CA TYR A 200 3.80 10.06 -18.40
C TYR A 200 2.61 10.25 -17.46
N ALA A 201 2.18 11.49 -17.28
CA ALA A 201 1.15 11.89 -16.33
C ALA A 201 -0.30 11.54 -16.76
N GLY A 202 -0.49 11.13 -18.01
CA GLY A 202 -1.82 10.98 -18.61
C GLY A 202 -2.29 12.27 -19.30
N LYS A 203 -3.48 12.21 -19.90
CA LYS A 203 -4.07 13.36 -20.62
C LYS A 203 -4.73 14.39 -19.69
N LYS A 204 -5.09 14.01 -18.48
CA LYS A 204 -5.79 14.85 -17.50
C LYS A 204 -5.38 14.45 -16.09
N ALA A 205 -5.24 15.46 -15.22
CA ALA A 205 -5.02 15.24 -13.79
C ALA A 205 -6.16 14.41 -13.19
N VAL A 206 -5.82 13.56 -12.24
CA VAL A 206 -6.76 12.71 -11.48
C VAL A 206 -7.68 11.87 -12.39
N SER A 207 -7.15 11.48 -13.57
CA SER A 207 -7.90 10.63 -14.50
C SER A 207 -7.94 9.17 -14.06
N GLU A 208 -6.87 8.69 -13.40
CA GLU A 208 -6.68 7.28 -13.11
C GLU A 208 -7.46 6.85 -11.85
N PRO A 209 -8.08 5.65 -11.87
CA PRO A 209 -8.84 5.14 -10.74
C PRO A 209 -7.99 4.95 -9.48
N GLU A 210 -6.72 4.59 -9.64
CA GLU A 210 -5.77 4.45 -8.56
C GLU A 210 -5.50 5.79 -7.85
N THR A 211 -5.31 6.87 -8.61
CA THR A 211 -5.15 8.24 -8.08
C THR A 211 -6.41 8.68 -7.33
N LYS A 212 -7.59 8.43 -7.91
CA LYS A 212 -8.88 8.74 -7.27
C LYS A 212 -9.06 8.00 -5.94
N ALA A 213 -8.67 6.73 -5.90
CA ALA A 213 -8.76 5.91 -4.69
C ALA A 213 -7.86 6.43 -3.57
N GLN A 214 -6.61 6.80 -3.89
CA GLN A 214 -5.68 7.39 -2.92
C GLN A 214 -6.24 8.70 -2.34
N ILE A 215 -6.71 9.60 -3.20
CA ILE A 215 -7.34 10.87 -2.80
C ILE A 215 -8.56 10.62 -1.92
N ALA A 216 -9.41 9.65 -2.27
CA ALA A 216 -10.60 9.31 -1.48
C ALA A 216 -10.23 8.81 -0.08
N ILE A 217 -9.20 7.95 0.04
CA ILE A 217 -8.70 7.49 1.34
C ILE A 217 -8.17 8.68 2.15
N VAL A 218 -7.29 9.50 1.57
CA VAL A 218 -6.69 10.64 2.26
C VAL A 218 -7.74 11.63 2.74
N LYS A 219 -8.74 11.96 1.91
CA LYS A 219 -9.87 12.83 2.30
C LYS A 219 -10.71 12.22 3.42
N LYS A 220 -10.94 10.90 3.41
CA LYS A 220 -11.70 10.17 4.43
C LYS A 220 -10.97 10.16 5.78
N VAL A 221 -9.68 9.84 5.78
CA VAL A 221 -8.94 9.57 7.02
C VAL A 221 -8.17 10.77 7.56
N LYS A 222 -7.96 11.81 6.76
CA LYS A 222 -7.26 13.07 7.09
C LYS A 222 -5.96 12.80 7.86
N PRO A 223 -4.95 12.14 7.24
CA PRO A 223 -3.77 11.67 7.94
C PRO A 223 -2.90 12.82 8.43
N ASN A 224 -2.26 12.64 9.58
CA ASN A 224 -1.23 13.55 10.08
C ASN A 224 0.13 13.34 9.37
N VAL A 225 0.33 12.14 8.84
CA VAL A 225 1.56 11.74 8.14
C VAL A 225 1.16 10.85 6.98
N VAL A 226 1.77 11.09 5.82
CA VAL A 226 1.71 10.23 4.62
C VAL A 226 3.10 9.68 4.36
N ILE A 227 3.20 8.39 4.10
CA ILE A 227 4.45 7.70 3.76
C ILE A 227 4.24 6.90 2.48
N CYS A 228 4.96 7.26 1.42
CA CYS A 228 4.94 6.56 0.15
C CYS A 228 6.23 5.74 0.00
N TYR A 229 6.10 4.41 -0.04
CA TYR A 229 7.24 3.52 -0.24
C TYR A 229 7.51 3.31 -1.71
N HIS A 230 8.75 3.63 -2.10
CA HIS A 230 9.31 3.35 -3.41
C HIS A 230 10.43 2.31 -3.33
N GLN A 231 10.91 1.86 -4.48
CA GLN A 231 12.02 0.93 -4.60
C GLN A 231 13.15 1.59 -5.41
N ALA A 232 14.38 1.38 -4.97
CA ALA A 232 15.63 1.96 -5.48
C ALA A 232 15.88 3.42 -5.05
N GLY A 233 17.15 3.76 -4.92
CA GLY A 233 17.64 5.13 -4.74
C GLY A 233 18.15 5.45 -3.33
N GLU A 234 17.71 4.72 -2.28
CA GLU A 234 18.10 5.01 -0.88
C GLU A 234 17.96 6.51 -0.52
N VAL A 235 16.87 7.11 -1.01
CA VAL A 235 16.59 8.55 -0.90
C VAL A 235 15.26 8.75 -0.19
N MET A 236 15.22 9.73 0.69
CA MET A 236 13.99 10.18 1.34
C MET A 236 13.64 11.59 0.86
N TYR A 237 12.54 11.70 0.14
CA TYR A 237 11.97 12.98 -0.26
C TYR A 237 11.02 13.50 0.82
N HIS A 238 11.17 14.76 1.21
CA HIS A 238 10.27 15.42 2.17
C HIS A 238 10.25 16.93 1.94
N ARG A 239 9.15 17.57 2.34
CA ARG A 239 8.95 19.02 2.11
C ARG A 239 9.83 19.91 2.99
N LYS A 240 10.10 19.47 4.22
CA LYS A 240 10.92 20.20 5.21
C LYS A 240 11.48 19.27 6.25
N HIS A 241 12.57 19.65 6.84
CA HIS A 241 13.11 18.93 8.01
C HIS A 241 12.11 18.96 9.16
N THR A 242 11.81 17.78 9.68
CA THR A 242 10.93 17.59 10.83
C THR A 242 11.58 16.62 11.80
N LYS A 243 11.08 16.54 13.02
CA LYS A 243 11.53 15.51 13.99
C LYS A 243 11.37 14.11 13.42
N LEU A 244 10.28 13.86 12.67
CA LEU A 244 10.03 12.57 12.02
C LEU A 244 11.04 12.28 10.91
N SER A 245 11.29 13.22 9.98
CA SER A 245 12.24 13.01 8.90
C SER A 245 13.67 12.80 9.43
N ASN A 246 14.07 13.53 10.46
CA ASN A 246 15.39 13.35 11.10
C ASN A 246 15.51 11.99 11.80
N MET A 247 14.45 11.52 12.45
CA MET A 247 14.40 10.17 13.05
C MET A 247 14.49 9.07 11.96
N LEU A 248 13.74 9.20 10.88
CA LEU A 248 13.79 8.26 9.77
C LEU A 248 15.19 8.23 9.13
N TYR A 249 15.83 9.39 8.97
CA TYR A 249 17.22 9.45 8.51
C TYR A 249 18.18 8.72 9.44
N SER A 250 18.09 8.95 10.74
CA SER A 250 18.97 8.27 11.71
C SER A 250 18.84 6.74 11.67
N MET A 251 17.65 6.24 11.31
CA MET A 251 17.35 4.82 11.20
C MET A 251 17.76 4.21 9.86
N THR A 252 17.52 4.91 8.75
CA THR A 252 17.73 4.37 7.39
C THR A 252 19.08 4.73 6.80
N LYS A 253 19.66 5.87 7.21
CA LYS A 253 20.85 6.49 6.61
C LYS A 253 20.68 6.87 5.13
N TYR A 254 19.43 6.96 4.67
CA TYR A 254 19.13 7.35 3.29
C TYR A 254 19.45 8.83 3.06
N THR A 255 19.80 9.18 1.84
CA THR A 255 20.00 10.58 1.45
C THR A 255 18.72 11.38 1.64
N HIS A 256 18.80 12.55 2.29
CA HIS A 256 17.69 13.48 2.40
C HIS A 256 17.64 14.43 1.20
N VAL A 257 16.48 14.52 0.57
CA VAL A 257 16.20 15.50 -0.48
C VAL A 257 14.98 16.31 -0.06
N ILE A 258 15.14 17.60 0.12
CA ILE A 258 14.02 18.52 0.24
C ILE A 258 13.48 18.73 -1.17
N SER A 259 12.26 18.28 -1.42
CA SER A 259 11.59 18.47 -2.70
C SER A 259 10.52 19.53 -2.59
N GLU A 260 10.50 20.44 -3.55
CA GLU A 260 9.34 21.31 -3.75
C GLU A 260 8.09 20.48 -4.02
N PRO A 261 6.90 20.93 -3.59
CA PRO A 261 5.66 20.15 -3.69
C PRO A 261 5.19 19.86 -5.13
N THR A 262 6.00 20.15 -6.11
CA THR A 262 5.64 20.26 -7.52
C THR A 262 5.79 18.98 -8.33
N ALA A 263 6.52 18.00 -7.83
CA ALA A 263 6.90 16.86 -8.68
C ALA A 263 6.20 15.53 -8.32
N TYR A 264 5.65 15.41 -7.12
CA TYR A 264 5.23 14.11 -6.61
C TYR A 264 3.93 14.28 -5.84
N GLY A 265 2.89 13.57 -6.23
CA GLY A 265 1.57 13.62 -5.64
C GLY A 265 1.53 13.15 -4.18
N THR A 266 2.24 13.82 -3.33
CA THR A 266 2.24 13.58 -1.87
C THR A 266 1.75 14.80 -1.10
#